data_b1904d48d249bdd83822a1d30d4cc0ee
#
_entry.id   b1904d48d249bdd83822a1d30d4cc0ee
#
_cell.length_a   1.000
_cell.length_b   1.000
_cell.length_c   1.000
_cell.angle_alpha   90.00
_cell.angle_beta   90.00
_cell.angle_gamma   90.00
#
_symmetry.space_group_name_H-M   'P 1'
#
loop_
_entity.id
_entity.type
_entity.pdbx_description
1 polymer ?
#
loop_
_entity_poly.entity_id
_entity_poly.type
_entity_poly.pdbx_seq_one_letter_code
_entity_poly.pdbx_strand_id
1 'polypeptide(L)'
;MFKRVLPALGLLVLAPLVGEYLLGNIAIDALPMIVGLIPLYGGGALLIREVARRWRLGWPGIVLLGLAYAVIEEGLLTRSLFDPDYVGLRLLDYGFVPALGIGAHWSVFVLAIHGVWSIAVPISLVEAGSRRPGTPWLGVAGLAGGAVLFLLGGAVPIALAGPALYPLSAAQITWTLIAALALIVAAFLSARLRRPALSAASAGPWIVFAITVVAGLAFFLPSVLALAGIELESVVPAWVTVGFYLALYATMTALVLRWSRRAGWGPWHRFALGAAGLLTYAWHSFRQEPSFPAPAHVDVLGNVVFTLAALGLLAFVAVRLRRWDERLPDRAGGFR
;
A
#
# COMPACT_ATOMS: atom_id res chain seq x y z
N MET A 1 20.38 -20.79 -0.74
CA MET A 1 20.16 -19.58 -1.51
C MET A 1 18.70 -19.42 -1.92
N PHE A 2 18.08 -20.37 -2.57
CA PHE A 2 16.69 -20.34 -3.10
C PHE A 2 15.62 -19.96 -2.06
N LYS A 3 15.69 -20.50 -0.82
CA LYS A 3 14.71 -20.22 0.27
C LYS A 3 14.71 -18.77 0.77
N ARG A 4 15.71 -17.95 0.43
CA ARG A 4 15.80 -16.52 0.78
C ARG A 4 15.22 -15.63 -0.33
N VAL A 5 15.35 -16.05 -1.58
CA VAL A 5 14.93 -15.29 -2.76
C VAL A 5 13.43 -15.43 -3.02
N LEU A 6 12.84 -16.58 -2.66
CA LEU A 6 11.41 -16.85 -2.91
C LEU A 6 10.45 -15.79 -2.35
N PRO A 7 10.61 -15.28 -1.10
CA PRO A 7 9.76 -14.18 -0.61
C PRO A 7 9.96 -12.89 -1.40
N ALA A 8 11.18 -12.60 -1.87
CA ALA A 8 11.45 -11.42 -2.69
C ALA A 8 10.72 -11.50 -4.04
N LEU A 9 10.78 -12.66 -4.71
CA LEU A 9 10.03 -12.91 -5.95
C LEU A 9 8.51 -12.84 -5.71
N GLY A 10 8.03 -13.41 -4.60
CA GLY A 10 6.63 -13.29 -4.22
C GLY A 10 6.18 -11.84 -4.04
N LEU A 11 7.01 -11.00 -3.43
CA LEU A 11 6.71 -9.58 -3.25
C LEU A 11 6.71 -8.82 -4.58
N LEU A 12 7.66 -9.12 -5.49
CA LEU A 12 7.73 -8.51 -6.81
C LEU A 12 6.43 -8.70 -7.61
N VAL A 13 5.82 -9.87 -7.50
CA VAL A 13 4.58 -10.18 -8.22
C VAL A 13 3.35 -9.71 -7.45
N LEU A 14 3.35 -9.85 -6.11
CA LEU A 14 2.17 -9.55 -5.30
C LEU A 14 1.86 -8.04 -5.28
N ALA A 15 2.87 -7.16 -5.25
CA ALA A 15 2.65 -5.72 -5.16
C ALA A 15 1.82 -5.17 -6.33
N PRO A 16 2.15 -5.40 -7.62
CA PRO A 16 1.30 -4.97 -8.72
C PRO A 16 -0.05 -5.70 -8.79
N LEU A 17 -0.12 -6.98 -8.42
CA LEU A 17 -1.39 -7.70 -8.36
C LEU A 17 -2.35 -7.10 -7.35
N VAL A 18 -1.85 -6.64 -6.21
CA VAL A 18 -2.68 -5.96 -5.21
C VAL A 18 -2.97 -4.52 -5.63
N GLY A 19 -1.96 -3.77 -6.07
CA GLY A 19 -2.07 -2.34 -6.36
C GLY A 19 -3.01 -2.02 -7.53
N GLU A 20 -3.05 -2.89 -8.54
CA GLU A 20 -3.76 -2.62 -9.79
C GLU A 20 -4.92 -3.59 -10.05
N TYR A 21 -4.64 -4.90 -10.01
CA TYR A 21 -5.62 -5.90 -10.42
C TYR A 21 -6.65 -6.22 -9.33
N LEU A 22 -6.22 -6.36 -8.08
CA LEU A 22 -7.14 -6.59 -6.97
C LEU A 22 -7.94 -5.33 -6.61
N LEU A 23 -7.39 -4.14 -6.88
CA LEU A 23 -8.11 -2.87 -6.80
C LEU A 23 -9.24 -2.79 -7.83
N GLY A 24 -9.12 -3.50 -8.97
CA GLY A 24 -10.03 -3.40 -10.11
C GLY A 24 -9.66 -2.27 -11.09
N ASN A 25 -8.47 -1.68 -10.93
CA ASN A 25 -8.01 -0.60 -11.81
C ASN A 25 -7.59 -1.10 -13.20
N ILE A 26 -7.17 -2.36 -13.30
CA ILE A 26 -6.80 -3.03 -14.56
C ILE A 26 -7.55 -4.35 -14.66
N ALA A 27 -8.34 -4.52 -15.72
CA ALA A 27 -9.10 -5.73 -15.96
C ALA A 27 -8.19 -6.92 -16.36
N ILE A 28 -8.70 -8.14 -16.24
CA ILE A 28 -7.91 -9.38 -16.41
C ILE A 28 -7.39 -9.59 -17.83
N ASP A 29 -8.05 -9.09 -18.86
CA ASP A 29 -7.58 -9.16 -20.25
C ASP A 29 -6.31 -8.34 -20.50
N ALA A 30 -6.07 -7.32 -19.67
CA ALA A 30 -4.84 -6.54 -19.67
C ALA A 30 -3.76 -7.12 -18.72
N LEU A 31 -3.88 -8.37 -18.26
CA LEU A 31 -2.88 -9.02 -17.40
C LEU A 31 -1.44 -8.98 -17.93
N PRO A 32 -1.15 -9.02 -19.25
CA PRO A 32 0.21 -8.85 -19.75
C PRO A 32 0.89 -7.54 -19.35
N MET A 33 0.16 -6.49 -18.99
CA MET A 33 0.73 -5.23 -18.47
C MET A 33 1.50 -5.43 -17.16
N ILE A 34 1.27 -6.53 -16.44
CA ILE A 34 2.00 -6.87 -15.21
C ILE A 34 3.52 -6.87 -15.41
N VAL A 35 3.99 -7.19 -16.61
CA VAL A 35 5.43 -7.21 -16.95
C VAL A 35 6.06 -5.81 -16.76
N GLY A 36 5.35 -4.75 -17.11
CA GLY A 36 5.77 -3.36 -16.89
C GLY A 36 5.56 -2.89 -15.44
N LEU A 37 4.53 -3.43 -14.76
CA LEU A 37 4.18 -3.06 -13.39
C LEU A 37 5.06 -3.73 -12.33
N ILE A 38 5.57 -4.94 -12.58
CA ILE A 38 6.48 -5.63 -11.67
C ILE A 38 7.71 -4.79 -11.34
N PRO A 39 8.42 -4.19 -12.29
CA PRO A 39 9.55 -3.31 -11.99
C PRO A 39 9.17 -2.11 -11.12
N LEU A 40 8.06 -1.47 -11.38
CA LEU A 40 7.61 -0.26 -10.66
C LEU A 40 7.09 -0.62 -9.26
N TYR A 41 5.98 -1.33 -9.16
CA TYR A 41 5.35 -1.69 -7.89
C TYR A 41 6.17 -2.71 -7.09
N GLY A 42 6.52 -3.81 -7.74
CA GLY A 42 7.27 -4.89 -7.11
C GLY A 42 8.70 -4.48 -6.76
N GLY A 43 9.37 -3.78 -7.68
CA GLY A 43 10.70 -3.19 -7.45
C GLY A 43 10.69 -2.18 -6.31
N GLY A 44 9.71 -1.28 -6.28
CA GLY A 44 9.50 -0.31 -5.21
C GLY A 44 9.24 -0.97 -3.86
N ALA A 45 8.29 -1.90 -3.78
CA ALA A 45 7.98 -2.62 -2.55
C ALA A 45 9.18 -3.42 -2.02
N LEU A 46 9.91 -4.09 -2.90
CA LEU A 46 11.11 -4.85 -2.54
C LEU A 46 12.23 -3.93 -2.04
N LEU A 47 12.49 -2.83 -2.74
CA LEU A 47 13.50 -1.83 -2.35
C LEU A 47 13.18 -1.23 -0.99
N ILE A 48 11.96 -0.78 -0.78
CA ILE A 48 11.48 -0.22 0.49
C ILE A 48 11.64 -1.22 1.62
N ARG A 49 11.20 -2.45 1.41
CA ARG A 49 11.32 -3.52 2.41
C ARG A 49 12.77 -3.82 2.75
N GLU A 50 13.65 -3.97 1.75
CA GLU A 50 15.07 -4.27 1.96
C GLU A 50 15.79 -3.11 2.67
N VAL A 51 15.53 -1.87 2.28
CA VAL A 51 16.02 -0.67 2.99
C VAL A 51 15.55 -0.68 4.44
N ALA A 52 14.25 -0.82 4.68
CA ALA A 52 13.69 -0.78 6.03
C ALA A 52 14.28 -1.88 6.94
N ARG A 53 14.52 -3.09 6.44
CA ARG A 53 15.07 -4.19 7.22
C ARG A 53 16.58 -4.07 7.41
N ARG A 54 17.31 -3.55 6.44
CA ARG A 54 18.76 -3.33 6.52
C ARG A 54 19.12 -2.24 7.52
N TRP A 55 18.38 -1.13 7.53
CA TRP A 55 18.60 -0.01 8.46
C TRP A 55 17.70 -0.04 9.70
N ARG A 56 16.95 -1.14 9.92
CA ARG A 56 16.10 -1.35 11.12
C ARG A 56 15.07 -0.26 11.34
N LEU A 57 14.50 0.30 10.26
CA LEU A 57 13.52 1.39 10.32
C LEU A 57 12.17 0.96 10.90
N GLY A 58 11.91 -0.35 10.95
CA GLY A 58 10.63 -0.87 11.43
C GLY A 58 9.44 -0.60 10.48
N TRP A 59 8.23 -0.76 10.99
CA TRP A 59 7.01 -0.54 10.21
C TRP A 59 6.73 0.95 9.93
N PRO A 60 6.96 1.89 10.88
CA PRO A 60 6.82 3.32 10.56
C PRO A 60 7.70 3.72 9.37
N GLY A 61 8.93 3.22 9.30
CA GLY A 61 9.82 3.46 8.16
C GLY A 61 9.29 2.87 6.85
N ILE A 62 8.67 1.66 6.86
CA ILE A 62 8.06 1.07 5.66
C ILE A 62 6.92 1.96 5.15
N VAL A 63 6.03 2.44 6.03
CA VAL A 63 4.91 3.30 5.64
C VAL A 63 5.40 4.63 5.10
N LEU A 64 6.36 5.29 5.77
CA LEU A 64 6.91 6.56 5.32
C LEU A 64 7.65 6.44 3.98
N LEU A 65 8.42 5.36 3.78
CA LEU A 65 9.05 5.08 2.47
C LEU A 65 8.00 4.73 1.40
N GLY A 66 6.92 4.04 1.77
CA GLY A 66 5.78 3.79 0.89
C GLY A 66 5.08 5.08 0.44
N LEU A 67 4.90 6.04 1.35
CA LEU A 67 4.38 7.37 1.02
C LEU A 67 5.37 8.16 0.14
N ALA A 68 6.69 8.04 0.38
CA ALA A 68 7.70 8.65 -0.49
C ALA A 68 7.64 8.06 -1.90
N TYR A 69 7.46 6.73 -2.01
CA TYR A 69 7.22 6.05 -3.29
C TYR A 69 5.97 6.62 -3.98
N ALA A 70 4.85 6.72 -3.27
CA ALA A 70 3.60 7.26 -3.80
C ALA A 70 3.75 8.70 -4.31
N VAL A 71 4.46 9.55 -3.57
CA VAL A 71 4.76 10.94 -3.99
C VAL A 71 5.60 10.97 -5.27
N ILE A 72 6.60 10.08 -5.40
CA ILE A 72 7.44 9.98 -6.62
C ILE A 72 6.60 9.47 -7.79
N GLU A 73 5.83 8.40 -7.57
CA GLU A 73 4.98 7.78 -8.59
C GLU A 73 3.97 8.79 -9.12
N GLU A 74 3.14 9.35 -8.24
CA GLU A 74 2.01 10.20 -8.60
C GLU A 74 2.42 11.64 -8.98
N GLY A 75 3.57 12.09 -8.49
CA GLY A 75 4.06 13.43 -8.78
C GLY A 75 5.01 13.53 -9.99
N LEU A 76 5.81 12.48 -10.27
CA LEU A 76 6.84 12.54 -11.33
C LEU A 76 6.59 11.54 -12.45
N LEU A 77 6.06 10.33 -12.16
CA LEU A 77 5.95 9.26 -13.15
C LEU A 77 4.61 9.30 -13.87
N THR A 78 3.51 9.17 -13.16
CA THR A 78 2.14 9.25 -13.67
C THR A 78 1.65 10.69 -13.78
N ARG A 79 2.10 11.56 -12.88
CA ARG A 79 1.77 12.99 -12.76
C ARG A 79 0.30 13.27 -12.41
N SER A 80 -0.42 12.29 -11.91
CA SER A 80 -1.83 12.41 -11.54
C SER A 80 -2.09 13.47 -10.46
N LEU A 81 -1.10 13.83 -9.65
CA LEU A 81 -1.20 14.92 -8.68
C LEU A 81 -1.36 16.29 -9.33
N PHE A 82 -0.93 16.45 -10.58
CA PHE A 82 -0.86 17.74 -11.26
C PHE A 82 -1.63 17.80 -12.56
N ASP A 83 -1.94 16.64 -13.17
CA ASP A 83 -2.68 16.57 -14.43
C ASP A 83 -4.18 16.77 -14.18
N PRO A 84 -4.77 17.88 -14.67
CA PRO A 84 -6.19 18.17 -14.45
C PRO A 84 -7.14 17.25 -15.22
N ASP A 85 -6.62 16.49 -16.19
CA ASP A 85 -7.39 15.57 -17.03
C ASP A 85 -6.75 14.18 -17.10
N TYR A 86 -6.18 13.72 -15.98
CA TYR A 86 -5.51 12.43 -15.89
C TYR A 86 -6.44 11.28 -16.28
N VAL A 87 -6.06 10.55 -17.33
CA VAL A 87 -6.87 9.46 -17.97
C VAL A 87 -8.32 9.85 -18.27
N GLY A 88 -8.56 11.11 -18.61
CA GLY A 88 -9.90 11.63 -18.89
C GLY A 88 -10.76 11.92 -17.65
N LEU A 89 -10.15 11.88 -16.46
CA LEU A 89 -10.82 12.13 -15.18
C LEU A 89 -10.38 13.46 -14.58
N ARG A 90 -11.33 14.23 -14.06
CA ARG A 90 -11.09 15.53 -13.44
C ARG A 90 -10.78 15.40 -11.95
N LEU A 91 -9.76 14.62 -11.62
CA LEU A 91 -9.40 14.21 -10.24
C LEU A 91 -9.00 15.37 -9.32
N LEU A 92 -8.59 16.51 -9.90
CA LEU A 92 -8.12 17.66 -9.11
C LEU A 92 -9.26 18.60 -8.68
N ASP A 93 -10.42 18.55 -9.33
CA ASP A 93 -11.48 19.56 -9.14
C ASP A 93 -12.02 19.59 -7.71
N TYR A 94 -12.20 18.41 -7.10
CA TYR A 94 -12.71 18.30 -5.74
C TYR A 94 -11.64 18.65 -4.70
N GLY A 95 -11.65 19.91 -4.26
CA GLY A 95 -10.67 20.47 -3.32
C GLY A 95 -9.39 20.96 -3.98
N PHE A 96 -9.49 21.59 -5.16
CA PHE A 96 -8.34 22.15 -5.86
C PHE A 96 -7.62 23.23 -5.02
N VAL A 97 -6.28 23.16 -5.00
CA VAL A 97 -5.38 24.08 -4.32
C VAL A 97 -4.54 24.82 -5.35
N PRO A 98 -4.96 26.02 -5.80
CA PRO A 98 -4.29 26.73 -6.91
C PRO A 98 -2.80 26.99 -6.68
N ALA A 99 -2.41 27.29 -5.43
CA ALA A 99 -1.02 27.58 -5.09
C ALA A 99 -0.05 26.40 -5.31
N LEU A 100 -0.58 25.17 -5.26
CA LEU A 100 0.19 23.93 -5.44
C LEU A 100 -0.13 23.24 -6.77
N GLY A 101 -1.24 23.57 -7.40
CA GLY A 101 -1.73 22.93 -8.61
C GLY A 101 -2.16 21.48 -8.39
N ILE A 102 -2.69 21.15 -7.21
CA ILE A 102 -3.11 19.78 -6.83
C ILE A 102 -4.58 19.76 -6.37
N GLY A 103 -5.23 18.61 -6.50
CA GLY A 103 -6.48 18.31 -5.79
C GLY A 103 -6.18 17.78 -4.39
N ALA A 104 -6.63 18.46 -3.34
CA ALA A 104 -6.34 18.03 -1.96
C ALA A 104 -6.95 16.67 -1.64
N HIS A 105 -8.20 16.43 -2.06
CA HIS A 105 -8.87 15.14 -1.88
C HIS A 105 -8.13 14.02 -2.62
N TRP A 106 -7.86 14.21 -3.92
CA TRP A 106 -7.12 13.24 -4.72
C TRP A 106 -5.76 12.93 -4.10
N SER A 107 -5.01 13.96 -3.69
CA SER A 107 -3.68 13.78 -3.08
C SER A 107 -3.74 12.91 -1.83
N VAL A 108 -4.63 13.18 -0.87
CA VAL A 108 -4.71 12.36 0.36
C VAL A 108 -5.19 10.94 0.06
N PHE A 109 -6.05 10.76 -0.94
CA PHE A 109 -6.57 9.47 -1.36
C PHE A 109 -5.50 8.64 -2.07
N VAL A 110 -4.92 9.16 -3.18
CA VAL A 110 -4.01 8.40 -4.04
C VAL A 110 -2.69 8.06 -3.34
N LEU A 111 -2.16 8.96 -2.54
CA LEU A 111 -0.94 8.67 -1.78
C LEU A 111 -1.15 7.56 -0.75
N ALA A 112 -2.36 7.45 -0.18
CA ALA A 112 -2.67 6.36 0.74
C ALA A 112 -2.84 5.01 0.03
N ILE A 113 -3.54 4.95 -1.12
CA ILE A 113 -3.69 3.69 -1.86
C ILE A 113 -2.34 3.14 -2.30
N HIS A 114 -1.41 3.99 -2.76
CA HIS A 114 -0.07 3.55 -3.14
C HIS A 114 0.80 3.21 -1.93
N GLY A 115 0.90 4.10 -0.94
CA GLY A 115 1.77 3.87 0.23
C GLY A 115 1.33 2.71 1.12
N VAL A 116 0.02 2.55 1.33
CA VAL A 116 -0.52 1.50 2.20
C VAL A 116 -0.85 0.24 1.41
N TRP A 117 -1.75 0.32 0.42
CA TRP A 117 -2.26 -0.88 -0.25
C TRP A 117 -1.29 -1.45 -1.26
N SER A 118 -0.65 -0.64 -2.10
CA SER A 118 0.30 -1.15 -3.09
C SER A 118 1.65 -1.56 -2.49
N ILE A 119 2.05 -0.96 -1.34
CA ILE A 119 3.37 -1.20 -0.72
C ILE A 119 3.26 -1.93 0.62
N ALA A 120 2.61 -1.34 1.64
CA ALA A 120 2.66 -1.89 2.99
C ALA A 120 1.87 -3.21 3.13
N VAL A 121 0.71 -3.35 2.49
CA VAL A 121 -0.11 -4.57 2.53
C VAL A 121 0.63 -5.77 1.92
N PRO A 122 1.17 -5.73 0.68
CA PRO A 122 1.96 -6.83 0.14
C PRO A 122 3.17 -7.19 1.00
N ILE A 123 3.93 -6.20 1.50
CA ILE A 123 5.06 -6.45 2.40
C ILE A 123 4.59 -7.18 3.65
N SER A 124 3.47 -6.77 4.28
CA SER A 124 2.96 -7.38 5.50
C SER A 124 2.59 -8.85 5.31
N LEU A 125 1.94 -9.18 4.19
CA LEU A 125 1.49 -10.55 3.87
C LEU A 125 2.66 -11.47 3.54
N VAL A 126 3.60 -11.00 2.69
CA VAL A 126 4.78 -11.80 2.34
C VAL A 126 5.69 -12.00 3.57
N GLU A 127 5.86 -10.98 4.43
CA GLU A 127 6.60 -11.13 5.68
C GLU A 127 5.90 -12.07 6.65
N ALA A 128 4.58 -12.00 6.80
CA ALA A 128 3.83 -12.93 7.64
C ALA A 128 4.00 -14.38 7.18
N GLY A 129 4.06 -14.61 5.87
CA GLY A 129 4.36 -15.93 5.28
C GLY A 129 5.85 -16.31 5.26
N SER A 130 6.78 -15.44 5.69
CA SER A 130 8.23 -15.66 5.61
C SER A 130 8.81 -16.17 6.93
N ARG A 131 9.81 -17.09 6.85
CA ARG A 131 10.56 -17.56 8.04
C ARG A 131 11.50 -16.50 8.64
N ARG A 132 11.82 -15.44 7.91
CA ARG A 132 12.75 -14.38 8.31
C ARG A 132 12.19 -13.00 7.99
N PRO A 133 11.06 -12.61 8.59
CA PRO A 133 10.38 -11.35 8.26
C PRO A 133 11.22 -10.11 8.63
N GLY A 134 12.00 -10.18 9.70
CA GLY A 134 12.74 -9.02 10.25
C GLY A 134 14.14 -8.81 9.67
N THR A 135 14.60 -9.62 8.71
CA THR A 135 15.96 -9.54 8.16
C THR A 135 15.96 -9.29 6.66
N PRO A 136 16.99 -8.64 6.08
CA PRO A 136 17.11 -8.52 4.63
C PRO A 136 17.11 -9.89 3.96
N TRP A 137 16.42 -10.01 2.82
CA TRP A 137 16.39 -11.21 1.99
C TRP A 137 17.51 -11.21 0.95
N LEU A 138 17.89 -10.01 0.51
CA LEU A 138 18.87 -9.78 -0.56
C LEU A 138 20.21 -9.32 0.01
N GLY A 139 21.30 -9.64 -0.70
CA GLY A 139 22.61 -9.03 -0.49
C GLY A 139 22.67 -7.61 -1.08
N VAL A 140 23.85 -6.99 -1.05
CA VAL A 140 24.07 -5.65 -1.60
C VAL A 140 23.79 -5.61 -3.11
N ALA A 141 24.27 -6.60 -3.87
CA ALA A 141 24.01 -6.70 -5.31
C ALA A 141 22.51 -6.85 -5.61
N GLY A 142 21.77 -7.62 -4.82
CA GLY A 142 20.31 -7.75 -4.98
C GLY A 142 19.58 -6.45 -4.63
N LEU A 143 20.05 -5.68 -3.64
CA LEU A 143 19.50 -4.35 -3.34
C LEU A 143 19.75 -3.38 -4.50
N ALA A 144 20.96 -3.36 -5.06
CA ALA A 144 21.28 -2.55 -6.23
C ALA A 144 20.43 -2.96 -7.45
N GLY A 145 20.27 -4.28 -7.68
CA GLY A 145 19.38 -4.79 -8.71
C GLY A 145 17.92 -4.37 -8.52
N GLY A 146 17.42 -4.38 -7.28
CA GLY A 146 16.09 -3.86 -6.94
C GLY A 146 15.94 -2.36 -7.22
N ALA A 147 16.96 -1.57 -6.94
CA ALA A 147 16.97 -0.14 -7.26
C ALA A 147 16.96 0.11 -8.77
N VAL A 148 17.78 -0.62 -9.53
CA VAL A 148 17.78 -0.55 -11.00
C VAL A 148 16.44 -0.96 -11.57
N LEU A 149 15.85 -2.05 -11.05
CA LEU A 149 14.54 -2.53 -11.46
C LEU A 149 13.46 -1.46 -11.25
N PHE A 150 13.46 -0.80 -10.07
CA PHE A 150 12.53 0.29 -9.77
C PHE A 150 12.71 1.48 -10.72
N LEU A 151 13.95 1.89 -11.00
CA LEU A 151 14.22 2.99 -11.93
C LEU A 151 13.76 2.67 -13.35
N LEU A 152 13.99 1.45 -13.82
CA LEU A 152 13.48 0.97 -15.11
C LEU A 152 11.94 0.94 -15.13
N GLY A 153 11.33 0.49 -14.03
CA GLY A 153 9.87 0.51 -13.88
C GLY A 153 9.28 1.91 -13.94
N GLY A 154 9.95 2.90 -13.32
CA GLY A 154 9.56 4.30 -13.38
C GLY A 154 9.65 4.93 -14.77
N ALA A 155 10.53 4.41 -15.64
CA ALA A 155 10.63 4.86 -17.02
C ALA A 155 9.46 4.36 -17.90
N VAL A 156 8.77 3.28 -17.51
CA VAL A 156 7.70 2.67 -18.32
C VAL A 156 6.50 3.61 -18.51
N PRO A 157 5.84 4.18 -17.46
CA PRO A 157 4.70 5.07 -17.65
C PRO A 157 5.10 6.32 -18.44
N ILE A 158 6.32 6.86 -18.24
CA ILE A 158 6.82 8.01 -18.98
C ILE A 158 6.97 7.67 -20.48
N ALA A 159 7.53 6.49 -20.79
CA ALA A 159 7.74 6.07 -22.18
C ALA A 159 6.41 5.76 -22.89
N LEU A 160 5.45 5.16 -22.18
CA LEU A 160 4.12 4.82 -22.72
C LEU A 160 3.26 6.06 -22.98
N ALA A 161 3.27 7.02 -22.07
CA ALA A 161 2.52 8.26 -22.24
C ALA A 161 3.17 9.19 -23.31
N GLY A 162 4.49 9.15 -23.46
CA GLY A 162 5.21 9.94 -24.48
C GLY A 162 4.81 11.43 -24.45
N PRO A 163 4.45 12.02 -25.63
CA PRO A 163 4.06 13.43 -25.71
C PRO A 163 2.75 13.77 -24.99
N ALA A 164 1.90 12.78 -24.67
CA ALA A 164 0.65 12.99 -23.94
C ALA A 164 0.86 13.19 -22.44
N LEU A 165 2.07 12.94 -21.93
CA LEU A 165 2.39 13.09 -20.52
C LEU A 165 2.33 14.58 -20.10
N TYR A 166 1.53 14.90 -19.08
CA TYR A 166 1.36 16.26 -18.56
C TYR A 166 2.71 16.95 -18.29
N PRO A 167 2.98 18.16 -18.82
CA PRO A 167 4.26 18.85 -18.64
C PRO A 167 4.37 19.45 -17.24
N LEU A 168 5.32 18.95 -16.44
CA LEU A 168 5.57 19.47 -15.10
C LEU A 168 6.36 20.79 -15.14
N SER A 169 5.93 21.75 -14.31
CA SER A 169 6.73 22.93 -14.00
C SER A 169 7.93 22.60 -13.09
N ALA A 170 8.97 23.43 -13.13
CA ALA A 170 10.12 23.29 -12.23
C ALA A 170 9.69 23.32 -10.74
N ALA A 171 8.68 24.11 -10.39
CA ALA A 171 8.13 24.19 -9.04
C ALA A 171 7.49 22.85 -8.62
N GLN A 172 6.66 22.24 -9.47
CA GLN A 172 6.03 20.94 -9.20
C GLN A 172 7.05 19.83 -8.98
N ILE A 173 8.09 19.78 -9.83
CA ILE A 173 9.20 18.84 -9.66
C ILE A 173 9.91 19.08 -8.32
N THR A 174 10.24 20.33 -8.01
CA THR A 174 10.96 20.69 -6.79
C THR A 174 10.16 20.33 -5.54
N TRP A 175 8.87 20.67 -5.48
CA TRP A 175 8.02 20.34 -4.34
C TRP A 175 7.82 18.84 -4.16
N THR A 176 7.69 18.09 -5.25
CA THR A 176 7.59 16.62 -5.21
C THR A 176 8.87 16.01 -4.64
N LEU A 177 10.04 16.47 -5.11
CA LEU A 177 11.33 15.99 -4.60
C LEU A 177 11.54 16.35 -3.12
N ILE A 178 11.16 17.56 -2.70
CA ILE A 178 11.24 17.99 -1.29
C ILE A 178 10.32 17.12 -0.43
N ALA A 179 9.08 16.87 -0.85
CA ALA A 179 8.14 16.04 -0.11
C ALA A 179 8.64 14.59 0.01
N ALA A 180 9.11 14.00 -1.08
CA ALA A 180 9.68 12.66 -1.08
C ALA A 180 10.91 12.57 -0.16
N LEU A 181 11.83 13.51 -0.25
CA LEU A 181 13.02 13.58 0.59
C LEU A 181 12.65 13.75 2.07
N ALA A 182 11.69 14.62 2.40
CA ALA A 182 11.21 14.80 3.76
C ALA A 182 10.64 13.50 4.36
N LEU A 183 9.87 12.74 3.57
CA LEU A 183 9.34 11.43 3.98
C LEU A 183 10.45 10.40 4.17
N ILE A 184 11.45 10.36 3.28
CA ILE A 184 12.62 9.48 3.43
C ILE A 184 13.38 9.84 4.70
N VAL A 185 13.69 11.11 4.93
CA VAL A 185 14.36 11.57 6.16
C VAL A 185 13.55 11.21 7.39
N ALA A 186 12.23 11.45 7.38
CA ALA A 186 11.33 11.08 8.46
C ALA A 186 11.34 9.56 8.74
N ALA A 187 11.44 8.72 7.70
CA ALA A 187 11.56 7.27 7.85
C ALA A 187 12.83 6.89 8.65
N PHE A 188 13.98 7.49 8.34
CA PHE A 188 15.22 7.26 9.07
C PHE A 188 15.20 7.85 10.48
N LEU A 189 14.61 9.02 10.67
CA LEU A 189 14.45 9.63 11.99
C LEU A 189 13.48 8.84 12.88
N SER A 190 12.42 8.26 12.32
CA SER A 190 11.45 7.44 13.06
C SER A 190 12.09 6.27 13.78
N ALA A 191 13.18 5.70 13.23
CA ALA A 191 13.94 4.61 13.84
C ALA A 191 14.68 5.02 15.11
N ARG A 192 14.97 6.31 15.28
CA ARG A 192 15.63 6.88 16.46
C ARG A 192 14.65 7.12 17.61
N LEU A 193 13.36 7.24 17.29
CA LEU A 193 12.29 7.47 18.27
C LEU A 193 11.92 6.14 18.95
N ARG A 194 12.82 5.61 19.78
CA ARG A 194 12.56 4.40 20.59
C ARG A 194 11.47 4.73 21.60
N ARG A 195 10.30 4.16 21.42
CA ARG A 195 9.21 4.28 22.38
C ARG A 195 9.26 3.09 23.33
N PRO A 196 9.14 3.29 24.65
CA PRO A 196 9.16 2.18 25.60
C PRO A 196 8.01 1.21 25.33
N ALA A 197 8.26 -0.06 25.61
CA ALA A 197 7.21 -1.07 25.59
C ALA A 197 6.19 -0.76 26.70
N LEU A 198 4.92 -1.09 26.45
CA LEU A 198 3.83 -0.96 27.42
C LEU A 198 3.56 -2.36 28.00
N SER A 199 3.37 -2.43 29.32
CA SER A 199 3.07 -3.69 30.02
C SER A 199 1.67 -4.23 29.73
N ALA A 200 0.73 -3.35 29.34
CA ALA A 200 -0.62 -3.77 29.03
C ALA A 200 -0.68 -4.68 27.79
N ALA A 201 -1.58 -5.65 27.79
CA ALA A 201 -1.80 -6.53 26.65
C ALA A 201 -2.29 -5.76 25.39
N SER A 202 -1.85 -6.23 24.22
CA SER A 202 -2.35 -5.73 22.93
C SER A 202 -3.81 -6.15 22.73
N ALA A 203 -4.54 -5.41 21.89
CA ALA A 203 -5.81 -5.90 21.36
C ALA A 203 -5.56 -7.22 20.61
N GLY A 204 -6.51 -8.16 20.67
CA GLY A 204 -6.38 -9.41 19.94
C GLY A 204 -6.35 -9.22 18.41
N PRO A 205 -5.74 -10.15 17.65
CA PRO A 205 -5.63 -10.02 16.20
C PRO A 205 -6.99 -9.84 15.49
N TRP A 206 -8.05 -10.45 15.98
CA TRP A 206 -9.40 -10.29 15.43
C TRP A 206 -9.98 -8.88 15.63
N ILE A 207 -9.68 -8.25 16.76
CA ILE A 207 -10.08 -6.85 17.02
C ILE A 207 -9.32 -5.93 16.07
N VAL A 208 -8.01 -6.18 15.88
CA VAL A 208 -7.19 -5.43 14.92
C VAL A 208 -7.74 -5.59 13.50
N PHE A 209 -8.09 -6.83 13.11
CA PHE A 209 -8.70 -7.11 11.81
C PHE A 209 -10.02 -6.34 11.62
N ALA A 210 -10.95 -6.47 12.56
CA ALA A 210 -12.26 -5.83 12.48
C ALA A 210 -12.16 -4.30 12.39
N ILE A 211 -11.33 -3.68 13.24
CA ILE A 211 -11.11 -2.22 13.20
C ILE A 211 -10.48 -1.80 11.88
N THR A 212 -9.56 -2.59 11.34
CA THR A 212 -8.92 -2.27 10.05
C THR A 212 -9.89 -2.43 8.87
N VAL A 213 -10.80 -3.41 8.90
CA VAL A 213 -11.88 -3.53 7.92
C VAL A 213 -12.81 -2.31 7.97
N VAL A 214 -13.23 -1.91 9.17
CA VAL A 214 -14.05 -0.68 9.35
C VAL A 214 -13.32 0.54 8.81
N ALA A 215 -12.02 0.67 9.09
CA ALA A 215 -11.21 1.77 8.57
C ALA A 215 -11.09 1.71 7.03
N GLY A 216 -10.99 0.53 6.43
CA GLY A 216 -10.99 0.34 4.98
C GLY A 216 -12.33 0.72 4.34
N LEU A 217 -13.45 0.33 4.94
CA LEU A 217 -14.79 0.75 4.49
C LEU A 217 -14.97 2.27 4.63
N ALA A 218 -14.46 2.85 5.71
CA ALA A 218 -14.47 4.30 5.93
C ALA A 218 -13.56 5.03 4.90
N PHE A 219 -12.44 4.44 4.52
CA PHE A 219 -11.57 4.97 3.47
C PHE A 219 -12.28 5.00 2.11
N PHE A 220 -12.99 3.94 1.76
CA PHE A 220 -13.80 3.85 0.53
C PHE A 220 -15.26 4.29 0.76
N LEU A 221 -15.50 5.23 1.70
CA LEU A 221 -16.84 5.75 1.98
C LEU A 221 -17.56 6.27 0.72
N PRO A 222 -16.93 6.94 -0.25
CA PRO A 222 -17.58 7.31 -1.50
C PRO A 222 -18.23 6.11 -2.21
N SER A 223 -17.50 4.98 -2.32
CA SER A 223 -18.01 3.76 -2.94
C SER A 223 -19.12 3.08 -2.10
N VAL A 224 -19.08 3.21 -0.77
CA VAL A 224 -20.14 2.72 0.11
C VAL A 224 -21.41 3.56 -0.07
N LEU A 225 -21.30 4.89 -0.12
CA LEU A 225 -22.43 5.80 -0.30
C LEU A 225 -23.06 5.66 -1.70
N ALA A 226 -22.24 5.39 -2.71
CA ALA A 226 -22.73 5.13 -4.08
C ALA A 226 -23.66 3.91 -4.16
N LEU A 227 -23.58 2.93 -3.21
CA LEU A 227 -24.57 1.85 -3.08
C LEU A 227 -25.98 2.37 -2.76
N ALA A 228 -26.06 3.51 -2.06
CA ALA A 228 -27.32 4.18 -1.74
C ALA A 228 -27.68 5.29 -2.77
N GLY A 229 -26.95 5.39 -3.88
CA GLY A 229 -27.16 6.43 -4.91
C GLY A 229 -26.70 7.83 -4.46
N ILE A 230 -25.82 7.91 -3.47
CA ILE A 230 -25.30 9.19 -2.94
C ILE A 230 -23.91 9.43 -3.50
N GLU A 231 -23.75 10.49 -4.29
CA GLU A 231 -22.44 10.99 -4.71
C GLU A 231 -21.87 11.91 -3.63
N LEU A 232 -20.79 11.46 -2.96
CA LEU A 232 -20.21 12.20 -1.83
C LEU A 232 -19.84 13.64 -2.21
N GLU A 233 -19.26 13.83 -3.37
CA GLU A 233 -18.78 15.13 -3.85
C GLU A 233 -19.92 16.15 -4.05
N SER A 234 -21.15 15.68 -4.29
CA SER A 234 -22.32 16.55 -4.47
C SER A 234 -22.91 17.03 -3.15
N VAL A 235 -22.65 16.34 -2.03
CA VAL A 235 -23.31 16.61 -0.74
C VAL A 235 -22.33 17.04 0.37
N VAL A 236 -21.03 16.76 0.23
CA VAL A 236 -20.03 17.07 1.25
C VAL A 236 -18.93 17.98 0.67
N PRO A 237 -18.59 19.08 1.33
CA PRO A 237 -17.48 19.94 0.89
C PRO A 237 -16.14 19.18 0.95
N ALA A 238 -15.27 19.36 -0.06
CA ALA A 238 -13.99 18.68 -0.20
C ALA A 238 -13.12 18.74 1.07
N TRP A 239 -13.08 19.89 1.75
CA TRP A 239 -12.26 20.07 2.97
C TRP A 239 -12.75 19.26 4.15
N VAL A 240 -14.04 18.96 4.23
CA VAL A 240 -14.59 18.05 5.24
C VAL A 240 -14.11 16.63 4.97
N THR A 241 -14.12 16.21 3.71
CA THR A 241 -13.63 14.89 3.29
C THR A 241 -12.12 14.75 3.50
N VAL A 242 -11.34 15.78 3.16
CA VAL A 242 -9.89 15.82 3.46
C VAL A 242 -9.64 15.72 4.96
N GLY A 243 -10.34 16.49 5.77
CA GLY A 243 -10.26 16.44 7.24
C GLY A 243 -10.60 15.05 7.79
N PHE A 244 -11.63 14.40 7.22
CA PHE A 244 -12.01 13.03 7.57
C PHE A 244 -10.89 12.03 7.25
N TYR A 245 -10.26 12.07 6.07
CA TYR A 245 -9.13 11.19 5.74
C TYR A 245 -7.95 11.42 6.67
N LEU A 246 -7.58 12.67 6.93
CA LEU A 246 -6.48 12.98 7.86
C LEU A 246 -6.75 12.47 9.27
N ALA A 247 -7.98 12.60 9.75
CA ALA A 247 -8.41 12.07 11.06
C ALA A 247 -8.38 10.53 11.08
N LEU A 248 -8.82 9.88 10.00
CA LEU A 248 -8.75 8.43 9.84
C LEU A 248 -7.30 7.93 9.89
N TYR A 249 -6.38 8.58 9.15
CA TYR A 249 -4.95 8.21 9.15
C TYR A 249 -4.31 8.44 10.51
N ALA A 250 -4.59 9.57 11.15
CA ALA A 250 -4.08 9.86 12.49
C ALA A 250 -4.57 8.82 13.51
N THR A 251 -5.86 8.47 13.47
CA THR A 251 -6.48 7.48 14.35
C THR A 251 -5.87 6.10 14.13
N MET A 252 -5.81 5.61 12.90
CA MET A 252 -5.24 4.29 12.60
C MET A 252 -3.75 4.23 12.95
N THR A 253 -2.99 5.30 12.66
CA THR A 253 -1.58 5.40 13.05
C THR A 253 -1.42 5.34 14.57
N ALA A 254 -2.22 6.09 15.32
CA ALA A 254 -2.18 6.08 16.79
C ALA A 254 -2.53 4.72 17.37
N LEU A 255 -3.57 4.05 16.84
CA LEU A 255 -3.99 2.71 17.28
C LEU A 255 -2.89 1.68 17.01
N VAL A 256 -2.35 1.62 15.79
CA VAL A 256 -1.29 0.66 15.43
C VAL A 256 -0.02 0.92 16.24
N LEU A 257 0.39 2.18 16.40
CA LEU A 257 1.53 2.54 17.24
C LEU A 257 1.31 2.17 18.72
N ARG A 258 0.09 2.34 19.24
CA ARG A 258 -0.26 1.94 20.61
C ARG A 258 -0.24 0.42 20.77
N TRP A 259 -0.88 -0.32 19.87
CA TRP A 259 -0.98 -1.79 19.94
C TRP A 259 0.38 -2.45 19.75
N SER A 260 1.17 -1.98 18.77
CA SER A 260 2.49 -2.56 18.46
C SER A 260 3.53 -2.41 19.58
N ARG A 261 3.26 -1.56 20.57
CA ARG A 261 4.10 -1.37 21.77
C ARG A 261 3.67 -2.23 22.95
N ARG A 262 2.51 -2.90 22.87
CA ARG A 262 1.94 -3.69 23.96
C ARG A 262 2.41 -5.14 23.89
N ALA A 263 2.37 -5.80 25.07
CA ALA A 263 2.67 -7.22 25.17
C ALA A 263 1.75 -8.06 24.28
N GLY A 264 2.28 -9.11 23.68
CA GLY A 264 1.55 -10.02 22.80
C GLY A 264 1.41 -9.58 21.35
N TRP A 265 1.86 -8.36 20.96
CA TRP A 265 1.88 -7.98 19.55
C TRP A 265 2.84 -8.87 18.75
N GLY A 266 2.32 -9.51 17.70
CA GLY A 266 3.09 -10.52 16.95
C GLY A 266 2.69 -10.67 15.48
N PRO A 267 3.10 -11.78 14.84
CA PRO A 267 2.85 -12.04 13.42
C PRO A 267 1.36 -12.04 13.03
N TRP A 268 0.49 -12.56 13.89
CA TRP A 268 -0.97 -12.58 13.65
C TRP A 268 -1.59 -11.18 13.58
N HIS A 269 -1.08 -10.23 14.36
CA HIS A 269 -1.57 -8.84 14.30
C HIS A 269 -1.18 -8.17 12.98
N ARG A 270 0.05 -8.40 12.50
CA ARG A 270 0.50 -7.90 11.20
C ARG A 270 -0.25 -8.54 10.05
N PHE A 271 -0.48 -9.85 10.15
CA PHE A 271 -1.33 -10.57 9.21
C PHE A 271 -2.76 -10.00 9.19
N ALA A 272 -3.35 -9.71 10.35
CA ALA A 272 -4.67 -9.12 10.48
C ALA A 272 -4.79 -7.76 9.75
N LEU A 273 -3.79 -6.88 9.92
CA LEU A 273 -3.72 -5.61 9.19
C LEU A 273 -3.65 -5.82 7.67
N GLY A 274 -2.74 -6.69 7.22
CA GLY A 274 -2.57 -6.98 5.79
C GLY A 274 -3.79 -7.67 5.18
N ALA A 275 -4.40 -8.61 5.91
CA ALA A 275 -5.60 -9.32 5.45
C ALA A 275 -6.81 -8.39 5.31
N ALA A 276 -7.02 -7.51 6.29
CA ALA A 276 -8.09 -6.51 6.23
C ALA A 276 -7.89 -5.55 5.04
N GLY A 277 -6.67 -5.06 4.83
CA GLY A 277 -6.36 -4.22 3.67
C GLY A 277 -6.60 -4.95 2.34
N LEU A 278 -6.15 -6.19 2.22
CA LEU A 278 -6.35 -7.00 1.02
C LEU A 278 -7.85 -7.23 0.71
N LEU A 279 -8.65 -7.57 1.75
CA LEU A 279 -10.09 -7.80 1.59
C LEU A 279 -10.86 -6.51 1.30
N THR A 280 -10.38 -5.37 1.78
CA THR A 280 -10.93 -4.05 1.42
C THR A 280 -10.83 -3.82 -0.09
N TYR A 281 -9.68 -4.08 -0.70
CA TYR A 281 -9.52 -3.99 -2.15
C TYR A 281 -10.37 -5.02 -2.89
N ALA A 282 -10.38 -6.27 -2.44
CA ALA A 282 -11.19 -7.32 -3.04
C ALA A 282 -12.68 -6.99 -3.08
N TRP A 283 -13.20 -6.30 -2.04
CA TRP A 283 -14.56 -5.79 -2.04
C TRP A 283 -14.73 -4.59 -2.99
N HIS A 284 -13.77 -3.63 -2.91
CA HIS A 284 -13.86 -2.39 -3.67
C HIS A 284 -13.77 -2.62 -5.18
N SER A 285 -13.03 -3.63 -5.63
CA SER A 285 -12.85 -3.93 -7.06
C SER A 285 -14.15 -4.07 -7.84
N PHE A 286 -15.21 -4.57 -7.21
CA PHE A 286 -16.54 -4.68 -7.82
C PHE A 286 -17.27 -3.33 -7.98
N ARG A 287 -16.67 -2.24 -7.51
CA ARG A 287 -17.17 -0.86 -7.61
C ARG A 287 -16.23 0.04 -8.42
N GLN A 288 -15.01 -0.41 -8.63
CA GLN A 288 -14.01 0.30 -9.42
C GLN A 288 -14.27 0.09 -10.90
N GLU A 289 -14.26 1.16 -11.67
CA GLU A 289 -14.21 1.07 -13.12
C GLU A 289 -12.75 0.96 -13.56
N PRO A 290 -12.41 0.03 -14.48
CA PRO A 290 -11.06 -0.10 -14.99
C PRO A 290 -10.60 1.16 -15.73
N SER A 291 -9.36 1.58 -15.52
CA SER A 291 -8.76 2.73 -16.23
C SER A 291 -8.63 2.51 -17.73
N PHE A 292 -8.60 1.25 -18.16
CA PHE A 292 -8.67 0.86 -19.56
C PHE A 292 -10.02 0.20 -19.84
N PRO A 293 -10.78 0.67 -20.85
CA PRO A 293 -12.10 0.12 -21.14
C PRO A 293 -12.05 -1.40 -21.35
N ALA A 294 -12.87 -2.14 -20.61
CA ALA A 294 -13.01 -3.58 -20.71
C ALA A 294 -14.51 -3.96 -20.74
N PRO A 295 -14.88 -5.08 -21.40
CA PRO A 295 -16.25 -5.59 -21.31
C PRO A 295 -16.63 -5.92 -19.87
N ALA A 296 -17.82 -5.56 -19.40
CA ALA A 296 -18.26 -5.74 -18.02
C ALA A 296 -18.10 -7.18 -17.50
N HIS A 297 -18.34 -8.20 -18.35
CA HIS A 297 -18.18 -9.59 -17.96
C HIS A 297 -16.71 -9.99 -17.77
N VAL A 298 -15.76 -9.36 -18.48
CA VAL A 298 -14.32 -9.58 -18.35
C VAL A 298 -13.83 -8.92 -17.05
N ASP A 299 -14.28 -7.71 -16.75
CA ASP A 299 -13.97 -7.02 -15.51
C ASP A 299 -14.47 -7.81 -14.30
N VAL A 300 -15.76 -8.17 -14.27
CA VAL A 300 -16.33 -8.98 -13.18
C VAL A 300 -15.61 -10.32 -13.03
N LEU A 301 -15.26 -11.00 -14.13
CA LEU A 301 -14.49 -12.25 -14.08
C LEU A 301 -13.13 -12.02 -13.42
N GLY A 302 -12.43 -10.95 -13.80
CA GLY A 302 -11.14 -10.56 -13.22
C GLY A 302 -11.24 -10.33 -11.72
N ASN A 303 -12.22 -9.54 -11.28
CA ASN A 303 -12.47 -9.22 -9.89
C ASN A 303 -12.77 -10.48 -9.06
N VAL A 304 -13.53 -11.44 -9.60
CA VAL A 304 -13.77 -12.73 -8.95
C VAL A 304 -12.48 -13.55 -8.86
N VAL A 305 -11.72 -13.67 -9.95
CA VAL A 305 -10.47 -14.45 -9.99
C VAL A 305 -9.45 -13.88 -8.99
N PHE A 306 -9.22 -12.57 -8.99
CA PHE A 306 -8.26 -11.95 -8.08
C PHE A 306 -8.72 -11.98 -6.62
N THR A 307 -10.03 -11.88 -6.36
CA THR A 307 -10.60 -12.08 -5.01
C THR A 307 -10.37 -13.51 -4.51
N LEU A 308 -10.63 -14.52 -5.34
CA LEU A 308 -10.38 -15.93 -4.96
C LEU A 308 -8.89 -16.19 -4.75
N ALA A 309 -8.01 -15.61 -5.57
CA ALA A 309 -6.56 -15.69 -5.39
C ALA A 309 -6.12 -15.02 -4.08
N ALA A 310 -6.71 -13.87 -3.73
CA ALA A 310 -6.46 -13.18 -2.46
C ALA A 310 -6.89 -14.04 -1.26
N LEU A 311 -8.09 -14.64 -1.29
CA LEU A 311 -8.56 -15.56 -0.25
C LEU A 311 -7.64 -16.79 -0.11
N GLY A 312 -7.19 -17.36 -1.24
CA GLY A 312 -6.23 -18.46 -1.25
C GLY A 312 -4.88 -18.08 -0.63
N LEU A 313 -4.38 -16.87 -0.93
CA LEU A 313 -3.17 -16.32 -0.31
C LEU A 313 -3.34 -16.17 1.21
N LEU A 314 -4.45 -15.61 1.66
CA LEU A 314 -4.73 -15.44 3.10
C LEU A 314 -4.80 -16.79 3.82
N ALA A 315 -5.50 -17.76 3.24
CA ALA A 315 -5.57 -19.13 3.78
C ALA A 315 -4.16 -19.76 3.85
N PHE A 316 -3.36 -19.63 2.80
CA PHE A 316 -1.99 -20.14 2.77
C PHE A 316 -1.11 -19.51 3.86
N VAL A 317 -1.16 -18.17 4.03
CA VAL A 317 -0.38 -17.47 5.05
C VAL A 317 -0.85 -17.86 6.45
N ALA A 318 -2.17 -17.95 6.69
CA ALA A 318 -2.74 -18.38 7.97
C ALA A 318 -2.31 -19.80 8.37
N VAL A 319 -2.36 -20.76 7.42
CA VAL A 319 -1.88 -22.14 7.66
C VAL A 319 -0.38 -22.15 7.99
N ARG A 320 0.43 -21.33 7.31
CA ARG A 320 1.86 -21.23 7.63
C ARG A 320 2.11 -20.68 9.03
N LEU A 321 1.37 -19.63 9.43
CA LEU A 321 1.49 -19.04 10.76
C LEU A 321 1.12 -20.06 11.85
N ARG A 322 -0.01 -20.78 11.69
CA ARG A 322 -0.40 -21.86 12.63
C ARG A 322 0.69 -22.92 12.78
N ARG A 323 1.22 -23.43 11.68
CA ARG A 323 2.28 -24.45 11.69
C ARG A 323 3.57 -23.96 12.36
N TRP A 324 3.83 -22.67 12.42
CA TRP A 324 4.98 -22.13 13.13
C TRP A 324 4.72 -21.99 14.62
N ASP A 325 3.51 -21.58 15.02
CA ASP A 325 3.11 -21.55 16.44
C ASP A 325 3.19 -22.97 17.06
N GLU A 326 2.70 -23.98 16.34
CA GLU A 326 2.76 -25.39 16.79
C GLU A 326 4.20 -25.95 16.94
N ARG A 327 5.17 -25.41 16.21
CA ARG A 327 6.58 -25.84 16.25
C ARG A 327 7.43 -25.13 17.29
N LEU A 328 6.88 -24.13 17.97
CA LEU A 328 7.51 -23.45 19.09
C LEU A 328 6.91 -23.98 20.39
N PRO A 329 7.39 -25.15 20.94
CA PRO A 329 6.84 -25.66 22.18
C PRO A 329 7.15 -24.68 23.30
N ASP A 330 6.10 -24.31 24.03
CA ASP A 330 6.07 -23.70 25.35
C ASP A 330 7.29 -22.83 25.78
N ARG A 331 7.37 -21.60 25.29
CA ARG A 331 8.01 -20.54 26.06
C ARG A 331 7.10 -19.95 27.14
N ALA A 332 5.95 -20.56 27.39
CA ALA A 332 4.95 -20.17 28.40
C ALA A 332 5.12 -20.91 29.74
N GLY A 333 6.17 -21.71 29.89
CA GLY A 333 6.49 -22.44 31.13
C GLY A 333 7.44 -21.72 32.08
N GLY A 334 7.23 -20.45 32.40
CA GLY A 334 8.14 -19.74 33.28
C GLY A 334 7.65 -18.43 33.86
N PHE A 335 6.39 -18.36 34.30
CA PHE A 335 5.96 -17.40 35.34
C PHE A 335 4.66 -17.95 35.96
N ARG A 336 4.83 -18.77 36.99
CA ARG A 336 3.85 -18.94 38.06
C ARG A 336 4.15 -17.90 39.12
#